data_4b7b0ea8f8049e58441cc1be49f87641
#
_entry.id   4b7b0ea8f8049e58441cc1be49f87641
#
_cell.length_a   1.000
_cell.length_b   1.000
_cell.length_c   1.000
_cell.angle_alpha   90.00
_cell.angle_beta   90.00
_cell.angle_gamma   90.00
#
_symmetry.space_group_name_H-M   'P 1'
#
loop_
_entity.id
_entity.type
_entity.pdbx_description
1 polymer ?
#
loop_
_entity_poly.entity_id
_entity_poly.type
_entity_poly.pdbx_seq_one_letter_code
_entity_poly.pdbx_strand_id
1 'polypeptide(L)'
;MKLAVVGVGNGGSRIVNRILAAEKASGRSLCDGNALLVNSTTPRFGTTEHVPEERRLTVGDAHWEVDGIDIDGDPDLGAEVAREERNGINRAFDLIEFQQVDGVLVVAGLGGGTGGGAGSVVIDQLQSICDVPVYAIGVLPSESEGSRPALTAARSLQSFVDRADNVVLFDNDAWIADDPWRGTADTTDDEAGLDRDSDGDADGSENTAEDVDERVMDAYDGANVVLADRLVALFAAGGVDATATSETQLDPSDIMRMLDTGGVSSIGSASVDLPRSGGVRGWLRALRDCLPWTDDATDEEEATDAARINSLVRRAARSKLTLPCEMSSADRALIVLSGPPGTLSRKGFESGRYWLEQEADVVDVMAGDEPHDGSATLTGVVLFSNVTDVPRIDAMQETALEQQSTSTSTSTSTSTSTATTADGWQFGTTQPS
;
A
#
# COMPACT_ATOMS: atom_id res chain seq x y z
N MET A 1 3.62 -14.94 -5.63
CA MET A 1 2.17 -15.17 -5.89
C MET A 1 1.74 -14.32 -7.07
N LYS A 2 0.77 -14.76 -7.86
CA LYS A 2 0.23 -14.02 -9.01
C LYS A 2 -1.10 -13.39 -8.65
N LEU A 3 -1.29 -12.10 -8.97
CA LEU A 3 -2.50 -11.35 -8.64
C LEU A 3 -3.13 -10.72 -9.89
N ALA A 4 -4.45 -10.72 -9.95
CA ALA A 4 -5.14 -9.71 -10.76
C ALA A 4 -5.22 -8.41 -9.96
N VAL A 5 -4.97 -7.27 -10.60
CA VAL A 5 -4.98 -5.97 -9.91
C VAL A 5 -6.03 -5.05 -10.51
N VAL A 6 -6.96 -4.58 -9.67
CA VAL A 6 -8.07 -3.72 -10.08
C VAL A 6 -7.94 -2.35 -9.40
N GLY A 7 -7.63 -1.32 -10.18
CA GLY A 7 -7.57 0.06 -9.69
C GLY A 7 -8.93 0.75 -9.76
N VAL A 8 -9.40 1.32 -8.65
CA VAL A 8 -10.68 2.02 -8.59
C VAL A 8 -10.47 3.49 -8.26
N GLY A 9 -11.02 4.35 -9.08
CA GLY A 9 -10.86 5.80 -9.00
C GLY A 9 -9.47 6.29 -9.43
N ASN A 10 -9.23 7.60 -9.34
CA ASN A 10 -7.98 8.22 -9.79
C ASN A 10 -6.76 7.74 -8.99
N GLY A 11 -6.85 7.65 -7.67
CA GLY A 11 -5.77 7.17 -6.81
C GLY A 11 -5.41 5.72 -7.12
N GLY A 12 -6.42 4.82 -7.14
CA GLY A 12 -6.22 3.41 -7.46
C GLY A 12 -5.62 3.21 -8.85
N SER A 13 -6.09 3.97 -9.86
CA SER A 13 -5.55 3.90 -11.23
C SER A 13 -4.07 4.26 -11.32
N ARG A 14 -3.63 5.31 -10.60
CA ARG A 14 -2.22 5.72 -10.56
C ARG A 14 -1.34 4.67 -9.88
N ILE A 15 -1.81 4.12 -8.76
CA ILE A 15 -1.06 3.11 -8.01
C ILE A 15 -0.91 1.84 -8.84
N VAL A 16 -1.98 1.36 -9.50
CA VAL A 16 -1.89 0.20 -10.40
C VAL A 16 -0.87 0.45 -11.52
N ASN A 17 -0.87 1.65 -12.11
CA ASN A 17 0.13 2.02 -13.10
C ASN A 17 1.57 1.95 -12.55
N ARG A 18 1.79 2.35 -11.28
CA ARG A 18 3.10 2.23 -10.60
C ARG A 18 3.46 0.79 -10.25
N ILE A 19 2.49 -0.05 -9.89
CA ILE A 19 2.70 -1.49 -9.67
C ILE A 19 3.21 -2.16 -10.96
N LEU A 20 2.58 -1.89 -12.10
CA LEU A 20 3.02 -2.43 -13.40
C LEU A 20 4.41 -1.91 -13.81
N ALA A 21 4.71 -0.64 -13.50
CA ALA A 21 6.04 -0.08 -13.73
C ALA A 21 7.10 -0.76 -12.86
N ALA A 22 6.82 -0.97 -11.56
CA ALA A 22 7.69 -1.64 -10.60
C ALA A 22 7.91 -3.12 -10.95
N GLU A 23 6.86 -3.83 -11.35
CA GLU A 23 6.93 -5.20 -11.88
C GLU A 23 7.91 -5.30 -13.04
N LYS A 24 7.74 -4.43 -14.04
CA LYS A 24 8.61 -4.36 -15.21
C LYS A 24 10.06 -3.99 -14.86
N ALA A 25 10.25 -3.03 -13.96
CA ALA A 25 11.58 -2.57 -13.55
C ALA A 25 12.35 -3.63 -12.73
N SER A 26 11.65 -4.35 -11.85
CA SER A 26 12.24 -5.41 -11.02
C SER A 26 12.44 -6.74 -11.77
N GLY A 27 11.77 -6.93 -12.91
CA GLY A 27 11.73 -8.20 -13.63
C GLY A 27 10.96 -9.30 -12.90
N ARG A 28 10.21 -8.94 -11.85
CA ARG A 28 9.32 -9.85 -11.11
C ARG A 28 7.99 -9.98 -11.83
N SER A 29 7.31 -11.10 -11.63
CA SER A 29 6.00 -11.36 -12.20
C SER A 29 4.96 -11.36 -11.07
N LEU A 30 4.13 -10.32 -11.04
CA LEU A 30 3.01 -10.16 -10.10
C LEU A 30 1.67 -10.25 -10.83
N CYS A 31 1.47 -9.38 -11.82
CA CYS A 31 0.19 -9.24 -12.52
C CYS A 31 0.17 -9.95 -13.89
N ASP A 32 1.31 -10.07 -14.57
CA ASP A 32 1.40 -10.62 -15.93
C ASP A 32 0.36 -10.02 -16.90
N GLY A 33 0.06 -8.72 -16.77
CA GLY A 33 -0.95 -8.02 -17.56
C GLY A 33 -2.41 -8.20 -17.09
N ASN A 34 -2.68 -8.91 -15.99
CA ASN A 34 -4.01 -9.00 -15.38
C ASN A 34 -4.33 -7.74 -14.55
N ALA A 35 -4.31 -6.57 -15.19
CA ALA A 35 -4.67 -5.30 -14.59
C ALA A 35 -5.94 -4.74 -15.21
N LEU A 36 -6.80 -4.12 -14.44
CA LEU A 36 -8.04 -3.45 -14.86
C LEU A 36 -8.19 -2.13 -14.11
N LEU A 37 -8.72 -1.11 -14.77
CA LEU A 37 -9.07 0.16 -14.13
C LEU A 37 -10.57 0.40 -14.23
N VAL A 38 -11.18 0.84 -13.13
CA VAL A 38 -12.58 1.27 -13.02
C VAL A 38 -12.59 2.71 -12.49
N ASN A 39 -13.07 3.65 -13.28
CA ASN A 39 -13.07 5.07 -12.89
C ASN A 39 -14.34 5.78 -13.39
N SER A 40 -14.77 6.81 -12.69
CA SER A 40 -15.88 7.68 -13.11
C SER A 40 -15.45 8.79 -14.09
N THR A 41 -14.16 9.04 -14.21
CA THR A 41 -13.59 10.03 -15.12
C THR A 41 -12.50 9.40 -15.99
N THR A 42 -12.23 10.01 -17.13
CA THR A 42 -11.07 9.63 -17.93
C THR A 42 -9.79 10.06 -17.21
N PRO A 43 -8.89 9.13 -16.86
CA PRO A 43 -7.64 9.48 -16.19
C PRO A 43 -6.83 10.46 -17.04
N ARG A 44 -6.10 11.39 -16.40
CA ARG A 44 -5.20 12.31 -17.11
C ARG A 44 -4.14 11.51 -17.88
N PHE A 45 -3.78 12.01 -19.06
CA PHE A 45 -2.75 11.41 -19.91
C PHE A 45 -1.46 11.17 -19.12
N GLY A 46 -0.82 10.01 -19.29
CA GLY A 46 0.42 9.63 -18.61
C GLY A 46 0.25 8.94 -17.26
N THR A 47 -0.90 9.07 -16.59
CA THR A 47 -1.13 8.44 -15.27
C THR A 47 -1.49 6.96 -15.32
N THR A 48 -1.76 6.42 -16.52
CA THR A 48 -2.20 5.02 -16.74
C THR A 48 -1.54 4.40 -17.97
N GLU A 49 -0.36 4.86 -18.36
CA GLU A 49 0.32 4.46 -19.61
C GLU A 49 0.65 2.96 -19.69
N HIS A 50 0.83 2.30 -18.53
CA HIS A 50 1.14 0.87 -18.47
C HIS A 50 -0.10 -0.03 -18.54
N VAL A 51 -1.32 0.52 -18.42
CA VAL A 51 -2.57 -0.24 -18.55
C VAL A 51 -3.16 -0.01 -19.94
N PRO A 52 -3.39 -1.05 -20.75
CA PRO A 52 -4.01 -0.93 -22.07
C PRO A 52 -5.39 -0.25 -22.02
N GLU A 53 -5.76 0.47 -23.09
CA GLU A 53 -7.01 1.23 -23.13
C GLU A 53 -8.24 0.32 -22.97
N GLU A 54 -8.22 -0.86 -23.58
CA GLU A 54 -9.28 -1.86 -23.49
C GLU A 54 -9.50 -2.42 -22.08
N ARG A 55 -8.55 -2.16 -21.14
CA ARG A 55 -8.60 -2.53 -19.74
C ARG A 55 -8.92 -1.33 -18.83
N ARG A 56 -9.48 -0.27 -19.40
CA ARG A 56 -9.91 0.92 -18.67
C ARG A 56 -11.41 1.09 -18.86
N LEU A 57 -12.18 0.90 -17.79
CA LEU A 57 -13.62 1.06 -17.78
C LEU A 57 -13.98 2.41 -17.15
N THR A 58 -14.73 3.22 -17.90
CA THR A 58 -15.38 4.42 -17.35
C THR A 58 -16.80 4.05 -16.93
N VAL A 59 -17.20 4.45 -15.73
CA VAL A 59 -18.52 4.26 -15.13
C VAL A 59 -19.15 5.60 -14.82
N GLY A 60 -20.49 5.67 -14.87
CA GLY A 60 -21.25 6.88 -14.53
C GLY A 60 -21.66 7.75 -15.72
N ASP A 61 -21.27 7.40 -16.94
CA ASP A 61 -21.62 8.18 -18.15
C ASP A 61 -23.14 8.30 -18.37
N ALA A 62 -23.91 7.35 -17.86
CA ALA A 62 -25.37 7.32 -17.96
C ALA A 62 -26.09 7.85 -16.71
N HIS A 63 -25.37 8.15 -15.63
CA HIS A 63 -25.96 8.58 -14.37
C HIS A 63 -26.25 10.08 -14.39
N TRP A 64 -27.47 10.48 -14.11
CA TRP A 64 -27.94 11.86 -14.25
C TRP A 64 -27.24 12.87 -13.32
N GLU A 65 -26.64 12.43 -12.21
CA GLU A 65 -25.88 13.29 -11.30
C GLU A 65 -24.40 13.39 -11.68
N VAL A 66 -23.88 12.39 -12.40
CA VAL A 66 -22.45 12.32 -12.72
C VAL A 66 -22.15 12.95 -14.07
N ASP A 67 -22.94 12.65 -15.13
CA ASP A 67 -22.87 13.19 -16.50
C ASP A 67 -21.43 13.60 -16.95
N GLY A 68 -20.44 12.71 -16.70
CA GLY A 68 -19.03 12.95 -17.01
C GLY A 68 -18.28 13.86 -16.04
N ILE A 69 -18.91 14.27 -14.93
CA ILE A 69 -18.33 15.07 -13.85
C ILE A 69 -17.88 14.12 -12.73
N ASP A 70 -16.77 14.45 -12.06
CA ASP A 70 -16.27 13.71 -10.91
C ASP A 70 -17.36 13.51 -9.84
N ILE A 71 -17.37 12.37 -9.17
CA ILE A 71 -18.31 12.02 -8.07
C ILE A 71 -18.08 12.91 -6.82
N ASP A 72 -17.25 13.93 -6.93
CA ASP A 72 -16.97 15.00 -5.95
C ASP A 72 -16.85 14.49 -4.48
N GLY A 73 -16.15 13.36 -4.30
CA GLY A 73 -15.86 12.83 -2.98
C GLY A 73 -17.05 12.21 -2.22
N ASP A 74 -18.19 12.00 -2.86
CA ASP A 74 -19.34 11.32 -2.26
C ASP A 74 -19.27 9.78 -2.46
N PRO A 75 -18.99 9.00 -1.39
CA PRO A 75 -18.85 7.56 -1.50
C PRO A 75 -20.21 6.86 -1.71
N ASP A 76 -21.31 7.44 -1.27
CA ASP A 76 -22.65 6.88 -1.45
C ASP A 76 -23.05 6.94 -2.91
N LEU A 77 -22.81 8.09 -3.56
CA LEU A 77 -22.99 8.26 -5.01
C LEU A 77 -22.08 7.34 -5.81
N GLY A 78 -20.79 7.21 -5.41
CA GLY A 78 -19.86 6.30 -6.05
C GLY A 78 -20.30 4.83 -5.99
N ALA A 79 -20.83 4.42 -4.85
CA ALA A 79 -21.38 3.07 -4.69
C ALA A 79 -22.68 2.86 -5.48
N GLU A 80 -23.54 3.90 -5.61
CA GLU A 80 -24.77 3.85 -6.40
C GLU A 80 -24.45 3.66 -7.88
N VAL A 81 -23.58 4.49 -8.45
CA VAL A 81 -23.09 4.40 -9.82
C VAL A 81 -22.53 3.00 -10.13
N ALA A 82 -21.67 2.48 -9.25
CA ALA A 82 -21.09 1.15 -9.44
C ALA A 82 -22.13 0.03 -9.38
N ARG A 83 -23.19 0.15 -8.57
CA ARG A 83 -24.30 -0.82 -8.52
C ARG A 83 -25.18 -0.76 -9.77
N GLU A 84 -25.45 0.43 -10.29
CA GLU A 84 -26.22 0.61 -11.53
C GLU A 84 -25.45 0.03 -12.74
N GLU A 85 -24.16 0.25 -12.79
CA GLU A 85 -23.29 -0.24 -13.87
C GLU A 85 -22.67 -1.61 -13.61
N ARG A 86 -23.19 -2.37 -12.65
CA ARG A 86 -22.72 -3.71 -12.29
C ARG A 86 -22.49 -4.63 -13.49
N ASN A 87 -23.36 -4.57 -14.49
CA ASN A 87 -23.23 -5.40 -15.69
C ASN A 87 -22.03 -5.00 -16.58
N GLY A 88 -21.69 -3.72 -16.61
CA GLY A 88 -20.52 -3.19 -17.31
C GLY A 88 -19.24 -3.63 -16.61
N ILE A 89 -19.19 -3.48 -15.29
CA ILE A 89 -18.07 -3.88 -14.44
C ILE A 89 -17.83 -5.40 -14.54
N ASN A 90 -18.89 -6.23 -14.46
CA ASN A 90 -18.77 -7.68 -14.58
C ASN A 90 -18.23 -8.11 -15.95
N ARG A 91 -18.61 -7.43 -17.04
CA ARG A 91 -18.03 -7.70 -18.36
C ARG A 91 -16.56 -7.32 -18.45
N ALA A 92 -16.14 -6.26 -17.75
CA ALA A 92 -14.73 -5.90 -17.71
C ALA A 92 -13.91 -6.96 -16.96
N PHE A 93 -14.49 -7.63 -15.96
CA PHE A 93 -13.85 -8.75 -15.29
C PHE A 93 -13.62 -9.97 -16.18
N ASP A 94 -14.37 -10.14 -17.28
CA ASP A 94 -14.11 -11.18 -18.27
C ASP A 94 -12.71 -11.04 -18.94
N LEU A 95 -12.07 -9.85 -18.80
CA LEU A 95 -10.70 -9.63 -19.26
C LEU A 95 -9.64 -10.17 -18.27
N ILE A 96 -10.03 -10.55 -17.06
CA ILE A 96 -9.15 -11.11 -16.04
C ILE A 96 -9.11 -12.63 -16.15
N GLU A 97 -7.92 -13.20 -16.20
CA GLU A 97 -7.72 -14.65 -16.25
C GLU A 97 -7.67 -15.24 -14.82
N PHE A 98 -8.82 -15.30 -14.13
CA PHE A 98 -8.93 -15.75 -12.73
C PHE A 98 -8.32 -17.14 -12.48
N GLN A 99 -8.26 -18.01 -13.47
CA GLN A 99 -7.67 -19.35 -13.34
C GLN A 99 -6.13 -19.34 -13.27
N GLN A 100 -5.49 -18.21 -13.58
CA GLN A 100 -4.03 -18.05 -13.60
C GLN A 100 -3.51 -17.21 -12.44
N VAL A 101 -4.39 -16.74 -11.55
CA VAL A 101 -4.02 -15.91 -10.41
C VAL A 101 -4.37 -16.59 -9.09
N ASP A 102 -3.58 -16.29 -8.07
CA ASP A 102 -3.75 -16.80 -6.71
C ASP A 102 -4.69 -15.91 -5.87
N GLY A 103 -4.98 -14.69 -6.34
CA GLY A 103 -5.86 -13.73 -5.68
C GLY A 103 -6.13 -12.50 -6.53
N VAL A 104 -7.01 -11.63 -6.05
CA VAL A 104 -7.31 -10.32 -6.64
C VAL A 104 -6.92 -9.23 -5.65
N LEU A 105 -6.33 -8.15 -6.14
CA LEU A 105 -5.94 -6.98 -5.37
C LEU A 105 -6.71 -5.75 -5.87
N VAL A 106 -7.66 -5.26 -5.08
CA VAL A 106 -8.41 -4.03 -5.36
C VAL A 106 -7.69 -2.85 -4.73
N VAL A 107 -7.31 -1.84 -5.54
CA VAL A 107 -6.54 -0.67 -5.10
C VAL A 107 -7.40 0.57 -5.20
N ALA A 108 -7.57 1.31 -4.09
CA ALA A 108 -8.41 2.51 -4.07
C ALA A 108 -7.92 3.57 -3.08
N GLY A 109 -8.08 4.84 -3.45
CA GLY A 109 -7.99 5.95 -2.51
C GLY A 109 -9.31 6.09 -1.74
N LEU A 110 -9.27 5.93 -0.42
CA LEU A 110 -10.47 5.87 0.42
C LEU A 110 -11.14 7.23 0.65
N GLY A 111 -10.38 8.31 0.47
CA GLY A 111 -10.92 9.68 0.63
C GLY A 111 -11.76 10.19 -0.54
N GLY A 112 -11.73 9.49 -1.69
CA GLY A 112 -12.47 9.86 -2.90
C GLY A 112 -13.81 9.13 -3.04
N GLY A 113 -14.78 9.75 -3.71
CA GLY A 113 -16.11 9.16 -3.93
C GLY A 113 -16.06 7.89 -4.76
N THR A 114 -15.34 7.89 -5.89
CA THR A 114 -15.20 6.71 -6.75
C THR A 114 -14.39 5.60 -6.03
N GLY A 115 -13.20 5.93 -5.53
CA GLY A 115 -12.33 4.95 -4.87
C GLY A 115 -12.99 4.33 -3.64
N GLY A 116 -13.47 5.17 -2.73
CA GLY A 116 -14.09 4.72 -1.48
C GLY A 116 -15.46 4.06 -1.67
N GLY A 117 -16.30 4.64 -2.53
CA GLY A 117 -17.66 4.15 -2.78
C GLY A 117 -17.70 2.96 -3.74
N ALA A 118 -17.29 3.17 -4.99
CA ALA A 118 -17.31 2.12 -6.00
C ALA A 118 -16.38 0.97 -5.68
N GLY A 119 -15.23 1.23 -4.99
CA GLY A 119 -14.28 0.20 -4.60
C GLY A 119 -14.92 -0.90 -3.77
N SER A 120 -15.74 -0.56 -2.79
CA SER A 120 -16.46 -1.54 -1.96
C SER A 120 -17.42 -2.41 -2.78
N VAL A 121 -18.09 -1.84 -3.78
CA VAL A 121 -18.98 -2.58 -4.69
C VAL A 121 -18.18 -3.49 -5.63
N VAL A 122 -17.02 -3.04 -6.10
CA VAL A 122 -16.11 -3.86 -6.92
C VAL A 122 -15.64 -5.08 -6.12
N ILE A 123 -15.26 -4.93 -4.85
CA ILE A 123 -14.87 -6.04 -3.97
C ILE A 123 -16.03 -7.03 -3.84
N ASP A 124 -17.25 -6.60 -3.52
CA ASP A 124 -18.43 -7.46 -3.43
C ASP A 124 -18.70 -8.27 -4.71
N GLN A 125 -18.54 -7.62 -5.86
CA GLN A 125 -18.74 -8.28 -7.15
C GLN A 125 -17.67 -9.32 -7.43
N LEU A 126 -16.40 -9.01 -7.17
CA LEU A 126 -15.28 -9.94 -7.32
C LEU A 126 -15.46 -11.16 -6.41
N GLN A 127 -15.79 -10.95 -5.15
CA GLN A 127 -16.09 -12.06 -4.21
C GLN A 127 -17.24 -12.94 -4.66
N SER A 128 -18.19 -12.40 -5.42
CA SER A 128 -19.33 -13.16 -5.93
C SER A 128 -19.02 -14.01 -7.16
N ILE A 129 -17.91 -13.76 -7.86
CA ILE A 129 -17.58 -14.38 -9.16
C ILE A 129 -16.29 -15.17 -9.19
N CYS A 130 -15.36 -14.95 -8.26
CA CYS A 130 -14.09 -15.70 -8.19
C CYS A 130 -13.99 -16.51 -6.89
N ASP A 131 -13.29 -17.65 -6.99
CA ASP A 131 -13.03 -18.56 -5.87
C ASP A 131 -11.70 -18.23 -5.15
N VAL A 132 -10.95 -17.24 -5.66
CA VAL A 132 -9.69 -16.78 -5.08
C VAL A 132 -9.94 -15.62 -4.12
N PRO A 133 -9.08 -15.42 -3.09
CA PRO A 133 -9.25 -14.32 -2.14
C PRO A 133 -9.16 -12.95 -2.81
N VAL A 134 -9.93 -12.00 -2.27
CA VAL A 134 -9.98 -10.61 -2.71
C VAL A 134 -9.40 -9.71 -1.62
N TYR A 135 -8.18 -9.29 -1.81
CA TYR A 135 -7.49 -8.33 -0.94
C TYR A 135 -7.73 -6.90 -1.41
N ALA A 136 -7.56 -5.95 -0.51
CA ALA A 136 -7.65 -4.54 -0.85
C ALA A 136 -6.40 -3.76 -0.41
N ILE A 137 -6.04 -2.73 -1.19
CA ILE A 137 -5.14 -1.66 -0.78
C ILE A 137 -5.98 -0.41 -0.61
N GLY A 138 -6.08 0.06 0.62
CA GLY A 138 -6.77 1.30 0.97
C GLY A 138 -5.77 2.42 1.23
N VAL A 139 -5.84 3.51 0.46
CA VAL A 139 -4.98 4.67 0.69
C VAL A 139 -5.76 5.72 1.46
N LEU A 140 -5.25 6.08 2.63
CA LEU A 140 -5.81 7.11 3.49
C LEU A 140 -5.38 8.50 2.98
N PRO A 141 -6.29 9.49 2.99
CA PRO A 141 -5.94 10.85 2.60
C PRO A 141 -4.99 11.49 3.61
N SER A 142 -4.19 12.46 3.17
CA SER A 142 -3.43 13.32 4.08
C SER A 142 -4.36 14.24 4.87
N GLU A 143 -3.95 14.65 6.07
CA GLU A 143 -4.68 15.66 6.86
C GLU A 143 -4.82 17.00 6.12
N SER A 144 -3.85 17.33 5.28
CA SER A 144 -3.87 18.52 4.43
C SER A 144 -4.99 18.51 3.38
N GLU A 145 -5.53 17.35 3.01
CA GLU A 145 -6.67 17.23 2.10
C GLU A 145 -8.00 17.67 2.76
N GLY A 146 -7.98 17.83 4.08
CA GLY A 146 -9.11 18.36 4.85
C GLY A 146 -10.05 17.28 5.41
N SER A 147 -11.07 17.74 6.08
CA SER A 147 -11.96 16.90 6.89
C SER A 147 -12.94 16.05 6.08
N ARG A 148 -13.36 16.52 4.87
CA ARG A 148 -14.29 15.77 4.01
C ARG A 148 -13.67 14.47 3.47
N PRO A 149 -12.45 14.45 2.89
CA PRO A 149 -11.76 13.21 2.54
C PRO A 149 -11.54 12.28 3.73
N ALA A 150 -11.21 12.82 4.91
CA ALA A 150 -11.04 12.02 6.13
C ALA A 150 -12.34 11.31 6.55
N LEU A 151 -13.48 12.00 6.51
CA LEU A 151 -14.80 11.41 6.79
C LEU A 151 -15.16 10.34 5.76
N THR A 152 -14.93 10.62 4.48
CA THR A 152 -15.14 9.64 3.40
C THR A 152 -14.27 8.40 3.61
N ALA A 153 -13.00 8.59 3.94
CA ALA A 153 -12.07 7.49 4.20
C ALA A 153 -12.48 6.64 5.39
N ALA A 154 -12.94 7.24 6.50
CA ALA A 154 -13.43 6.50 7.66
C ALA A 154 -14.62 5.58 7.31
N ARG A 155 -15.57 6.07 6.52
CA ARG A 155 -16.73 5.29 6.06
C ARG A 155 -16.34 4.20 5.07
N SER A 156 -15.48 4.55 4.11
CA SER A 156 -15.01 3.64 3.08
C SER A 156 -14.17 2.52 3.68
N LEU A 157 -13.29 2.82 4.65
CA LEU A 157 -12.45 1.84 5.33
C LEU A 157 -13.28 0.72 5.95
N GLN A 158 -14.34 1.08 6.69
CA GLN A 158 -15.22 0.07 7.24
C GLN A 158 -15.81 -0.83 6.16
N SER A 159 -16.31 -0.23 5.08
CA SER A 159 -16.89 -0.98 3.97
C SER A 159 -15.89 -1.93 3.31
N PHE A 160 -14.61 -1.55 3.28
CA PHE A 160 -13.53 -2.39 2.74
C PHE A 160 -13.18 -3.54 3.70
N VAL A 161 -13.03 -3.25 5.00
CA VAL A 161 -12.73 -4.27 6.02
C VAL A 161 -13.83 -5.32 6.13
N ASP A 162 -15.09 -4.90 6.00
CA ASP A 162 -16.24 -5.82 6.06
C ASP A 162 -16.34 -6.75 4.83
N ARG A 163 -15.67 -6.42 3.72
CA ARG A 163 -15.83 -7.11 2.44
C ARG A 163 -14.57 -7.80 1.94
N ALA A 164 -13.41 -7.18 2.06
CA ALA A 164 -12.16 -7.77 1.61
C ALA A 164 -11.66 -8.84 2.59
N ASP A 165 -10.96 -9.85 2.09
CA ASP A 165 -10.31 -10.87 2.93
C ASP A 165 -9.19 -10.27 3.79
N ASN A 166 -8.57 -9.19 3.34
CA ASN A 166 -7.65 -8.36 4.13
C ASN A 166 -7.47 -6.99 3.45
N VAL A 167 -7.20 -5.95 4.25
CA VAL A 167 -6.97 -4.58 3.75
C VAL A 167 -5.57 -4.11 4.16
N VAL A 168 -4.65 -4.01 3.22
CA VAL A 168 -3.38 -3.33 3.47
C VAL A 168 -3.61 -1.83 3.34
N LEU A 169 -3.30 -1.09 4.40
CA LEU A 169 -3.45 0.37 4.37
C LEU A 169 -2.13 1.09 4.09
N PHE A 170 -2.28 2.20 3.40
CA PHE A 170 -1.21 3.17 3.16
C PHE A 170 -1.67 4.56 3.59
N ASP A 171 -0.92 5.18 4.50
CA ASP A 171 -1.24 6.50 5.04
C ASP A 171 -0.41 7.56 4.31
N ASN A 172 -1.06 8.33 3.43
CA ASN A 172 -0.41 9.44 2.72
C ASN A 172 0.23 10.43 3.69
N ASP A 173 -0.40 10.72 4.81
CA ASP A 173 0.10 11.67 5.80
C ASP A 173 1.45 11.24 6.37
N ALA A 174 1.62 9.95 6.61
CA ALA A 174 2.90 9.40 7.02
C ALA A 174 3.97 9.50 5.92
N TRP A 175 3.63 9.52 4.64
CA TRP A 175 4.58 9.40 3.53
C TRP A 175 4.86 10.68 2.78
N ILE A 176 3.96 11.66 2.83
CA ILE A 176 4.17 12.98 2.26
C ILE A 176 4.82 13.85 3.34
N ALA A 177 6.15 13.82 3.40
CA ALA A 177 6.94 14.33 4.52
C ALA A 177 6.97 15.87 4.66
N ASP A 178 6.74 16.58 3.57
CA ASP A 178 6.64 18.05 3.56
C ASP A 178 5.27 18.39 2.98
N ASP A 179 4.40 18.96 3.82
CA ASP A 179 3.12 19.48 3.39
C ASP A 179 3.34 20.44 2.21
N PRO A 180 3.05 20.01 0.97
CA PRO A 180 3.25 20.86 -0.20
C PRO A 180 2.37 22.11 -0.15
N TRP A 181 1.38 22.16 0.76
CA TRP A 181 0.49 23.27 1.04
C TRP A 181 1.03 24.24 2.08
N ARG A 182 2.01 23.87 2.91
CA ARG A 182 2.59 24.73 3.96
C ARG A 182 3.28 26.00 3.43
N GLY A 183 3.67 26.03 2.16
CA GLY A 183 4.27 27.19 1.54
C GLY A 183 3.28 28.24 1.04
N THR A 184 1.98 27.97 1.03
CA THR A 184 0.95 28.85 0.47
C THR A 184 0.09 29.56 1.53
N ALA A 185 0.12 29.12 2.79
CA ALA A 185 -0.70 29.68 3.87
C ALA A 185 -0.10 30.93 4.54
N ASP A 186 1.17 31.27 4.29
CA ASP A 186 1.88 32.32 5.02
C ASP A 186 1.94 33.67 4.32
N THR A 187 1.12 33.87 3.24
CA THR A 187 1.11 35.15 2.50
C THR A 187 -0.16 35.98 2.68
N THR A 188 -1.06 35.65 3.61
CA THR A 188 -2.31 36.39 3.75
C THR A 188 -2.56 37.14 5.05
N ASP A 189 -1.66 37.10 6.06
CA ASP A 189 -1.84 37.90 7.27
C ASP A 189 -0.53 38.58 7.72
N ASP A 190 -0.17 39.71 7.11
CA ASP A 190 0.52 40.79 7.79
C ASP A 190 0.39 42.09 6.97
N GLU A 191 -0.75 42.75 7.08
CA GLU A 191 -0.82 44.20 6.84
C GLU A 191 -0.27 44.92 8.08
N ALA A 192 1.03 45.20 8.08
CA ALA A 192 1.56 46.30 8.88
C ALA A 192 2.88 46.78 8.27
N GLY A 193 2.81 47.98 7.74
CA GLY A 193 3.84 48.68 7.02
C GLY A 193 5.20 48.68 7.69
N LEU A 194 6.19 48.84 6.83
CA LEU A 194 7.31 49.76 7.01
C LEU A 194 8.25 49.68 5.79
N ASP A 195 8.61 50.87 5.31
CA ASP A 195 9.58 51.18 4.26
C ASP A 195 10.79 50.23 4.23
N ARG A 196 11.08 49.68 3.05
CA ARG A 196 12.39 49.18 2.69
C ARG A 196 12.75 49.55 1.26
N ASP A 197 13.43 50.71 1.14
CA ASP A 197 14.38 50.92 0.07
C ASP A 197 15.54 49.92 0.25
N SER A 198 15.68 48.95 -0.64
CA SER A 198 16.96 48.32 -0.93
C SER A 198 16.84 47.59 -2.28
N ASP A 199 17.50 48.13 -3.26
CA ASP A 199 17.85 47.49 -4.52
C ASP A 199 18.58 46.17 -4.24
N GLY A 200 18.00 45.07 -4.62
CA GLY A 200 18.59 43.75 -4.60
C GLY A 200 17.80 42.85 -5.52
N ASP A 201 18.40 42.52 -6.67
CA ASP A 201 17.90 41.51 -7.60
C ASP A 201 17.65 40.19 -6.85
N ALA A 202 16.45 40.01 -6.32
CA ALA A 202 15.94 38.72 -5.90
C ALA A 202 15.21 38.17 -7.12
N ASP A 203 15.78 37.14 -7.74
CA ASP A 203 15.07 36.24 -8.66
C ASP A 203 13.97 35.53 -7.88
N GLY A 204 12.87 36.25 -7.68
CA GLY A 204 11.64 35.77 -7.06
C GLY A 204 10.87 35.02 -8.14
N SER A 205 11.15 33.72 -8.31
CA SER A 205 10.19 32.87 -8.99
C SER A 205 8.94 32.86 -8.13
N GLU A 206 7.93 33.66 -8.50
CA GLU A 206 6.58 33.57 -7.96
C GLU A 206 6.11 32.14 -8.18
N ASN A 207 5.98 31.35 -7.10
CA ASN A 207 5.35 30.05 -7.14
C ASN A 207 3.93 30.22 -7.66
N THR A 208 3.71 29.86 -8.92
CA THR A 208 2.37 29.89 -9.50
C THR A 208 1.51 28.76 -8.90
N ALA A 209 0.18 28.88 -8.96
CA ALA A 209 -0.71 27.80 -8.54
C ALA A 209 -0.41 26.49 -9.29
N GLU A 210 0.06 26.58 -10.55
CA GLU A 210 0.49 25.45 -11.36
C GLU A 210 1.74 24.75 -10.78
N ASP A 211 2.72 25.53 -10.27
CA ASP A 211 3.92 24.99 -9.63
C ASP A 211 3.62 24.28 -8.31
N VAL A 212 2.58 24.73 -7.59
CA VAL A 212 2.12 24.07 -6.36
C VAL A 212 1.44 22.76 -6.69
N ASP A 213 0.52 22.76 -7.66
CA ASP A 213 -0.19 21.56 -8.10
C ASP A 213 0.80 20.49 -8.61
N GLU A 214 1.84 20.88 -9.34
CA GLU A 214 2.87 19.96 -9.85
C GLU A 214 3.65 19.33 -8.68
N ARG A 215 4.08 20.11 -7.69
CA ARG A 215 4.81 19.60 -6.51
C ARG A 215 3.96 18.67 -5.65
N VAL A 216 2.67 18.99 -5.49
CA VAL A 216 1.72 18.11 -4.79
C VAL A 216 1.61 16.78 -5.52
N MET A 217 1.43 16.82 -6.85
CA MET A 217 1.33 15.61 -7.67
C MET A 217 2.61 14.76 -7.62
N ASP A 218 3.79 15.38 -7.60
CA ASP A 218 5.07 14.70 -7.48
C ASP A 218 5.24 14.01 -6.12
N ALA A 219 4.79 14.65 -5.03
CA ALA A 219 4.84 14.07 -3.69
C ALA A 219 3.97 12.81 -3.58
N TYR A 220 2.74 12.85 -4.09
CA TYR A 220 1.86 11.68 -4.16
C TYR A 220 2.43 10.58 -5.07
N ASP A 221 3.05 10.97 -6.18
CA ASP A 221 3.65 10.01 -7.09
C ASP A 221 4.84 9.30 -6.46
N GLY A 222 5.69 10.01 -5.71
CA GLY A 222 6.76 9.42 -4.92
C GLY A 222 6.25 8.43 -3.88
N ALA A 223 5.17 8.75 -3.17
CA ALA A 223 4.51 7.84 -2.23
C ALA A 223 3.94 6.59 -2.92
N ASN A 224 3.32 6.76 -4.10
CA ASN A 224 2.78 5.66 -4.90
C ASN A 224 3.89 4.71 -5.41
N VAL A 225 5.08 5.23 -5.76
CA VAL A 225 6.24 4.41 -6.14
C VAL A 225 6.69 3.55 -4.96
N VAL A 226 6.82 4.13 -3.76
CA VAL A 226 7.21 3.37 -2.56
C VAL A 226 6.20 2.28 -2.23
N LEU A 227 4.90 2.58 -2.33
CA LEU A 227 3.84 1.58 -2.12
C LEU A 227 3.95 0.45 -3.14
N ALA A 228 4.07 0.78 -4.43
CA ALA A 228 4.18 -0.20 -5.51
C ALA A 228 5.40 -1.12 -5.33
N ASP A 229 6.56 -0.57 -4.99
CA ASP A 229 7.78 -1.36 -4.75
C ASP A 229 7.61 -2.35 -3.59
N ARG A 230 6.94 -1.94 -2.50
CA ARG A 230 6.65 -2.82 -1.36
C ARG A 230 5.67 -3.92 -1.70
N LEU A 231 4.61 -3.59 -2.45
CA LEU A 231 3.61 -4.56 -2.89
C LEU A 231 4.24 -5.60 -3.83
N VAL A 232 5.06 -5.17 -4.79
CA VAL A 232 5.79 -6.07 -5.67
C VAL A 232 6.78 -6.91 -4.88
N ALA A 233 7.51 -6.34 -3.92
CA ALA A 233 8.47 -7.07 -3.09
C ALA A 233 7.79 -8.12 -2.18
N LEU A 234 6.59 -7.84 -1.69
CA LEU A 234 5.83 -8.76 -0.84
C LEU A 234 5.15 -9.86 -1.67
N PHE A 235 4.33 -9.45 -2.64
CA PHE A 235 3.43 -10.37 -3.32
C PHE A 235 4.09 -11.14 -4.48
N ALA A 236 5.11 -10.59 -5.13
CA ALA A 236 5.87 -11.35 -6.13
C ALA A 236 6.77 -12.41 -5.49
N ALA A 237 7.05 -12.32 -4.20
CA ALA A 237 7.67 -13.41 -3.45
C ALA A 237 6.79 -14.68 -3.53
N GLY A 238 7.41 -15.84 -3.57
CA GLY A 238 6.70 -17.11 -3.80
C GLY A 238 6.34 -17.39 -5.26
N GLY A 239 6.77 -16.56 -6.21
CA GLY A 239 6.76 -16.90 -7.63
C GLY A 239 7.69 -18.09 -7.91
N VAL A 240 7.18 -19.09 -8.63
CA VAL A 240 7.97 -20.30 -8.96
C VAL A 240 8.98 -19.95 -10.04
N ASP A 241 10.12 -19.38 -9.68
CA ASP A 241 11.31 -19.44 -10.52
C ASP A 241 11.99 -20.79 -10.27
N ALA A 242 11.79 -21.71 -11.21
CA ALA A 242 12.22 -23.12 -11.12
C ALA A 242 13.75 -23.31 -11.06
N THR A 243 14.54 -22.25 -10.98
CA THR A 243 16.00 -22.28 -11.03
C THR A 243 16.70 -22.08 -9.68
N ALA A 244 16.01 -21.51 -8.69
CA ALA A 244 16.58 -21.29 -7.37
C ALA A 244 16.01 -22.29 -6.36
N THR A 245 16.82 -23.24 -5.92
CA THR A 245 16.47 -24.16 -4.82
C THR A 245 16.83 -23.49 -3.50
N SER A 246 15.82 -22.98 -2.79
CA SER A 246 15.95 -22.61 -1.38
C SER A 246 15.16 -23.57 -0.50
N GLU A 247 15.68 -23.84 0.71
CA GLU A 247 14.98 -24.68 1.71
C GLU A 247 13.84 -23.93 2.43
N THR A 248 13.80 -22.59 2.31
CA THR A 248 12.85 -21.69 2.99
C THR A 248 12.08 -20.83 2.01
N GLN A 249 11.96 -21.28 0.76
CA GLN A 249 11.23 -20.54 -0.28
C GLN A 249 9.74 -20.43 0.10
N LEU A 250 9.24 -19.19 0.07
CA LEU A 250 7.80 -18.92 0.23
C LEU A 250 7.03 -19.45 -0.97
N ASP A 251 5.85 -19.96 -0.71
CA ASP A 251 4.86 -20.21 -1.75
C ASP A 251 3.65 -19.26 -1.61
N PRO A 252 2.77 -19.17 -2.64
CA PRO A 252 1.59 -18.30 -2.58
C PRO A 252 0.69 -18.59 -1.37
N SER A 253 0.58 -19.85 -0.95
CA SER A 253 -0.30 -20.25 0.17
C SER A 253 0.21 -19.74 1.52
N ASP A 254 1.52 -19.54 1.65
CA ASP A 254 2.12 -18.93 2.85
C ASP A 254 1.70 -17.47 3.01
N ILE A 255 1.74 -16.70 1.92
CA ILE A 255 1.32 -15.29 1.91
C ILE A 255 -0.19 -15.21 2.17
N MET A 256 -0.98 -16.05 1.49
CA MET A 256 -2.44 -16.12 1.68
C MET A 256 -2.79 -16.42 3.14
N ARG A 257 -2.11 -17.41 3.75
CA ARG A 257 -2.31 -17.77 5.15
C ARG A 257 -2.05 -16.60 6.10
N MET A 258 -1.02 -15.79 5.82
CA MET A 258 -0.71 -14.62 6.67
C MET A 258 -1.77 -13.54 6.56
N LEU A 259 -2.45 -13.41 5.41
CA LEU A 259 -3.51 -12.45 5.17
C LEU A 259 -4.92 -12.97 5.54
N ASP A 260 -5.07 -14.28 5.78
CA ASP A 260 -6.34 -14.94 6.17
C ASP A 260 -6.77 -14.61 7.63
N THR A 261 -6.33 -13.50 8.15
CA THR A 261 -6.76 -12.96 9.46
C THR A 261 -7.88 -11.95 9.34
N GLY A 262 -8.11 -11.46 8.12
CA GLY A 262 -8.97 -10.30 7.89
C GLY A 262 -8.35 -9.00 8.43
N GLY A 263 -9.19 -7.98 8.61
CA GLY A 263 -8.80 -6.73 9.23
C GLY A 263 -7.82 -5.89 8.41
N VAL A 264 -7.00 -5.12 9.12
CA VAL A 264 -6.07 -4.15 8.54
C VAL A 264 -4.63 -4.64 8.68
N SER A 265 -3.85 -4.44 7.63
CA SER A 265 -2.43 -4.84 7.59
C SER A 265 -1.52 -3.69 7.20
N SER A 266 -0.25 -3.78 7.63
CA SER A 266 0.79 -2.79 7.37
C SER A 266 2.08 -3.45 6.90
N ILE A 267 2.86 -2.75 6.04
CA ILE A 267 4.09 -3.27 5.45
C ILE A 267 5.27 -2.36 5.80
N GLY A 268 6.31 -2.97 6.36
CA GLY A 268 7.63 -2.35 6.54
C GLY A 268 8.64 -2.90 5.53
N SER A 269 9.63 -2.09 5.16
CA SER A 269 10.68 -2.52 4.23
C SER A 269 12.00 -1.83 4.53
N ALA A 270 13.09 -2.57 4.34
CA ALA A 270 14.45 -2.02 4.39
C ALA A 270 15.34 -2.74 3.38
N SER A 271 16.35 -2.05 2.88
CA SER A 271 17.34 -2.62 1.95
C SER A 271 18.76 -2.28 2.40
N VAL A 272 19.70 -3.13 2.00
CA VAL A 272 21.13 -2.97 2.22
C VAL A 272 21.87 -3.31 0.94
N ASP A 273 22.70 -2.39 0.48
CA ASP A 273 23.58 -2.65 -0.65
C ASP A 273 24.67 -3.65 -0.27
N LEU A 274 24.84 -4.64 -1.11
CA LEU A 274 25.90 -5.63 -0.96
C LEU A 274 27.19 -5.15 -1.63
N PRO A 275 28.35 -5.34 -0.98
CA PRO A 275 29.60 -4.99 -1.59
C PRO A 275 29.80 -5.76 -2.88
N ARG A 276 29.89 -5.05 -4.00
CA ARG A 276 30.23 -5.66 -5.29
C ARG A 276 31.56 -6.37 -5.18
N SER A 277 31.54 -7.69 -5.35
CA SER A 277 32.75 -8.53 -5.34
C SER A 277 33.61 -8.38 -6.62
N GLY A 278 33.69 -7.18 -7.16
CA GLY A 278 34.47 -6.82 -8.33
C GLY A 278 35.77 -6.14 -7.93
N GLY A 279 36.89 -6.83 -7.95
CA GLY A 279 38.20 -6.29 -7.67
C GLY A 279 39.20 -7.36 -7.22
N VAL A 280 40.43 -6.97 -6.93
CA VAL A 280 41.53 -7.85 -6.45
C VAL A 280 41.13 -8.70 -5.23
N ARG A 281 40.16 -8.23 -4.42
CA ARG A 281 39.61 -8.99 -3.30
C ARG A 281 38.74 -10.19 -3.72
N GLY A 282 37.93 -10.06 -4.78
CA GLY A 282 37.17 -11.19 -5.32
C GLY A 282 38.06 -12.29 -5.90
N TRP A 283 39.13 -11.87 -6.57
CA TRP A 283 40.11 -12.81 -7.10
C TRP A 283 40.93 -13.50 -5.99
N LEU A 284 41.31 -12.77 -4.93
CA LEU A 284 41.99 -13.36 -3.75
C LEU A 284 41.04 -14.30 -2.98
N ARG A 285 39.72 -14.07 -2.98
CA ARG A 285 38.69 -14.93 -2.37
C ARG A 285 38.58 -16.25 -3.16
N ALA A 286 38.49 -16.18 -4.48
CA ALA A 286 38.45 -17.34 -5.35
C ALA A 286 39.74 -18.18 -5.26
N LEU A 287 40.92 -17.56 -5.01
CA LEU A 287 42.16 -18.26 -4.76
C LEU A 287 42.20 -18.94 -3.35
N ARG A 288 41.53 -18.33 -2.36
CA ARG A 288 41.44 -18.87 -1.01
C ARG A 288 40.51 -20.10 -0.97
N ASP A 289 39.40 -20.07 -1.71
CA ASP A 289 38.44 -21.18 -1.81
C ASP A 289 39.01 -22.42 -2.52
N CYS A 290 40.14 -22.25 -3.19
CA CYS A 290 40.91 -23.37 -3.77
C CYS A 290 41.92 -24.03 -2.81
N LEU A 291 42.02 -23.55 -1.55
CA LEU A 291 42.95 -24.08 -0.57
C LEU A 291 42.23 -25.01 0.47
N PRO A 292 42.64 -26.26 0.68
CA PRO A 292 41.88 -27.24 1.45
C PRO A 292 41.96 -27.10 2.98
N TRP A 293 42.22 -25.90 3.53
CA TRP A 293 42.52 -25.70 4.96
C TRP A 293 41.64 -24.67 5.67
N THR A 294 40.47 -24.27 5.14
CA THR A 294 39.70 -23.16 5.71
C THR A 294 38.27 -23.54 6.06
N ASP A 295 38.06 -24.50 6.95
CA ASP A 295 36.72 -24.78 7.53
C ASP A 295 36.26 -23.69 8.51
N ASP A 296 37.20 -22.94 9.13
CA ASP A 296 36.84 -21.84 10.08
C ASP A 296 36.31 -20.56 9.41
N ALA A 297 36.53 -20.38 8.10
CA ALA A 297 36.12 -19.16 7.41
C ALA A 297 34.63 -19.15 7.03
N THR A 298 34.01 -20.31 6.89
CA THR A 298 32.59 -20.45 6.58
C THR A 298 31.72 -20.02 7.78
N ASP A 299 32.13 -20.41 8.99
CA ASP A 299 31.38 -20.08 10.22
C ASP A 299 31.40 -18.58 10.54
N GLU A 300 32.51 -17.88 10.26
CA GLU A 300 32.59 -16.43 10.46
C GLU A 300 31.78 -15.65 9.40
N GLU A 301 31.77 -16.11 8.14
CA GLU A 301 30.95 -15.50 7.07
C GLU A 301 29.47 -15.72 7.31
N GLU A 302 29.05 -16.94 7.67
CA GLU A 302 27.65 -17.24 8.05
C GLU A 302 27.20 -16.43 9.28
N ALA A 303 28.05 -16.27 10.28
CA ALA A 303 27.75 -15.44 11.45
C ALA A 303 27.57 -13.97 11.08
N THR A 304 28.35 -13.47 10.12
CA THR A 304 28.24 -12.09 9.61
C THR A 304 26.97 -11.89 8.81
N ASP A 305 26.61 -12.84 7.95
CA ASP A 305 25.39 -12.77 7.15
C ASP A 305 24.14 -12.94 8.01
N ALA A 306 24.16 -13.81 9.00
CA ALA A 306 23.08 -13.94 9.98
C ALA A 306 22.85 -12.66 10.78
N ALA A 307 23.92 -11.98 11.23
CA ALA A 307 23.81 -10.70 11.92
C ALA A 307 23.26 -9.58 10.99
N ARG A 308 23.64 -9.60 9.71
CA ARG A 308 23.15 -8.66 8.70
C ARG A 308 21.66 -8.85 8.46
N ILE A 309 21.19 -10.09 8.30
CA ILE A 309 19.76 -10.41 8.11
C ILE A 309 18.96 -10.00 9.35
N ASN A 310 19.41 -10.35 10.56
CA ASN A 310 18.73 -9.92 11.79
C ASN A 310 18.61 -8.40 11.87
N SER A 311 19.70 -7.67 11.57
CA SER A 311 19.68 -6.20 11.52
C SER A 311 18.71 -5.67 10.45
N LEU A 312 18.63 -6.33 9.29
CA LEU A 312 17.76 -5.95 8.20
C LEU A 312 16.28 -6.15 8.57
N VAL A 313 15.93 -7.29 9.16
CA VAL A 313 14.56 -7.57 9.66
C VAL A 313 14.13 -6.52 10.70
N ARG A 314 15.00 -6.22 11.69
CA ARG A 314 14.74 -5.17 12.68
C ARG A 314 14.54 -3.80 12.04
N ARG A 315 15.34 -3.47 11.03
CA ARG A 315 15.20 -2.20 10.30
C ARG A 315 13.93 -2.19 9.47
N ALA A 316 13.54 -3.28 8.84
CA ALA A 316 12.30 -3.38 8.08
C ALA A 316 11.07 -3.21 9.01
N ALA A 317 11.04 -3.92 10.13
CA ALA A 317 9.96 -3.84 11.11
C ALA A 317 9.83 -2.45 11.76
N ARG A 318 10.96 -1.79 12.04
CA ARG A 318 11.01 -0.43 12.63
C ARG A 318 11.11 0.68 11.58
N SER A 319 11.02 0.35 10.30
CA SER A 319 11.03 1.34 9.23
C SER A 319 9.74 2.16 9.26
N LYS A 320 9.66 3.15 8.41
CA LYS A 320 8.42 3.83 8.12
C LYS A 320 7.43 2.84 7.50
N LEU A 321 6.47 2.37 8.27
CA LEU A 321 5.44 1.42 7.83
C LEU A 321 4.50 2.08 6.83
N THR A 322 3.81 1.29 6.00
CA THR A 322 2.75 1.82 5.12
C THR A 322 1.64 2.47 5.93
N LEU A 323 1.36 1.92 7.11
CA LEU A 323 0.46 2.47 8.11
C LEU A 323 1.18 2.39 9.47
N PRO A 324 1.48 3.51 10.14
CA PRO A 324 2.04 3.50 11.49
C PRO A 324 1.10 2.79 12.47
N CYS A 325 1.60 1.76 13.13
CA CYS A 325 0.85 0.94 14.10
C CYS A 325 1.77 0.36 15.17
N GLU A 326 1.20 -0.08 16.28
CA GLU A 326 1.92 -0.87 17.29
C GLU A 326 2.09 -2.30 16.79
N MET A 327 3.34 -2.75 16.69
CA MET A 327 3.66 -4.10 16.14
C MET A 327 3.04 -5.22 16.98
N SER A 328 3.00 -5.04 18.31
CA SER A 328 2.40 -6.01 19.24
C SER A 328 0.88 -6.18 19.10
N SER A 329 0.24 -5.31 18.33
CA SER A 329 -1.19 -5.42 18.03
C SER A 329 -1.49 -6.31 16.81
N ALA A 330 -0.45 -6.82 16.13
CA ALA A 330 -0.60 -7.69 14.97
C ALA A 330 -0.85 -9.14 15.39
N ASP A 331 -1.80 -9.80 14.76
CA ASP A 331 -2.05 -11.24 14.97
C ASP A 331 -0.95 -12.10 14.36
N ARG A 332 -0.49 -11.73 13.15
CA ARG A 332 0.53 -12.46 12.39
C ARG A 332 1.55 -11.52 11.77
N ALA A 333 2.77 -12.04 11.56
CA ALA A 333 3.77 -11.34 10.78
C ALA A 333 4.46 -12.26 9.76
N LEU A 334 4.73 -11.73 8.56
CA LEU A 334 5.48 -12.40 7.51
C LEU A 334 6.76 -11.62 7.23
N ILE A 335 7.89 -12.33 7.24
CA ILE A 335 9.19 -11.81 6.81
C ILE A 335 9.48 -12.35 5.43
N VAL A 336 9.72 -11.48 4.46
CA VAL A 336 10.22 -11.83 3.13
C VAL A 336 11.62 -11.25 2.97
N LEU A 337 12.59 -12.09 2.64
CA LEU A 337 13.96 -11.66 2.34
C LEU A 337 14.29 -11.95 0.89
N SER A 338 14.66 -10.93 0.13
CA SER A 338 15.02 -11.05 -1.26
C SER A 338 16.45 -10.58 -1.49
N GLY A 339 17.23 -11.37 -2.23
CA GLY A 339 18.62 -11.06 -2.54
C GLY A 339 19.38 -12.21 -3.18
N PRO A 340 20.71 -12.08 -3.39
CA PRO A 340 21.51 -13.14 -3.95
C PRO A 340 21.48 -14.41 -3.07
N PRO A 341 21.32 -15.61 -3.65
CA PRO A 341 21.18 -16.85 -2.90
C PRO A 341 22.26 -17.09 -1.83
N GLY A 342 23.51 -16.74 -2.12
CA GLY A 342 24.63 -16.90 -1.20
C GLY A 342 24.63 -15.98 0.03
N THR A 343 23.69 -15.00 0.11
CA THR A 343 23.58 -14.08 1.26
C THR A 343 22.37 -14.37 2.14
N LEU A 344 21.52 -15.30 1.74
CA LEU A 344 20.31 -15.69 2.45
C LEU A 344 20.65 -16.82 3.44
N SER A 345 20.97 -16.44 4.68
CA SER A 345 21.38 -17.37 5.74
C SER A 345 20.18 -17.82 6.56
N ARG A 346 19.95 -19.14 6.65
CA ARG A 346 18.90 -19.76 7.48
C ARG A 346 18.98 -19.30 8.94
N LYS A 347 20.19 -19.25 9.50
CA LYS A 347 20.40 -18.79 10.88
C LYS A 347 19.96 -17.32 11.07
N GLY A 348 20.12 -16.49 10.03
CA GLY A 348 19.64 -15.12 10.03
C GLY A 348 18.12 -15.03 10.05
N PHE A 349 17.43 -15.88 9.28
CA PHE A 349 15.97 -16.00 9.30
C PHE A 349 15.44 -16.39 10.68
N GLU A 350 15.98 -17.47 11.26
CA GLU A 350 15.57 -17.94 12.57
C GLU A 350 15.79 -16.86 13.66
N SER A 351 16.89 -16.11 13.57
CA SER A 351 17.17 -15.00 14.48
C SER A 351 16.22 -13.82 14.30
N GLY A 352 15.87 -13.47 13.05
CA GLY A 352 14.93 -12.40 12.74
C GLY A 352 13.51 -12.75 13.18
N ARG A 353 13.07 -13.98 12.91
CA ARG A 353 11.80 -14.52 13.34
C ARG A 353 11.68 -14.52 14.88
N TYR A 354 12.68 -15.08 15.57
CA TYR A 354 12.72 -15.11 17.03
C TYR A 354 12.66 -13.69 17.64
N TRP A 355 13.32 -12.72 17.00
CA TRP A 355 13.28 -11.35 17.46
C TRP A 355 11.84 -10.76 17.35
N LEU A 356 11.13 -10.99 16.24
CA LEU A 356 9.73 -10.55 16.09
C LEU A 356 8.81 -11.23 17.11
N GLU A 357 8.97 -12.53 17.34
CA GLU A 357 8.19 -13.27 18.35
C GLU A 357 8.41 -12.73 19.76
N GLN A 358 9.62 -12.31 20.10
CA GLN A 358 9.98 -11.89 21.46
C GLN A 358 9.81 -10.38 21.71
N GLU A 359 10.09 -9.53 20.72
CA GLU A 359 10.09 -8.08 20.90
C GLU A 359 8.83 -7.40 20.35
N ALA A 360 8.21 -7.98 19.33
CA ALA A 360 6.96 -7.50 18.78
C ALA A 360 5.73 -8.21 19.37
N ASP A 361 5.95 -9.24 20.20
CA ASP A 361 4.90 -10.08 20.84
C ASP A 361 3.89 -10.67 19.83
N VAL A 362 4.32 -10.89 18.57
CA VAL A 362 3.50 -11.49 17.53
C VAL A 362 3.52 -13.00 17.66
N VAL A 363 2.36 -13.62 17.74
CA VAL A 363 2.22 -15.05 18.06
C VAL A 363 2.58 -15.95 16.88
N ASP A 364 2.17 -15.61 15.67
CA ASP A 364 2.42 -16.42 14.46
C ASP A 364 3.32 -15.64 13.50
N VAL A 365 4.62 -15.99 13.49
CA VAL A 365 5.62 -15.37 12.63
C VAL A 365 6.12 -16.36 11.62
N MET A 366 5.92 -16.07 10.34
CA MET A 366 6.47 -16.82 9.21
C MET A 366 7.62 -16.05 8.58
N ALA A 367 8.61 -16.76 8.08
CA ALA A 367 9.75 -16.17 7.36
C ALA A 367 10.12 -17.03 6.17
N GLY A 368 10.40 -16.38 5.06
CA GLY A 368 10.85 -17.07 3.87
C GLY A 368 11.68 -16.17 2.96
N ASP A 369 12.33 -16.81 2.00
CA ASP A 369 13.24 -16.16 1.08
C ASP A 369 12.73 -16.17 -0.37
N GLU A 370 13.18 -15.17 -1.10
CA GLU A 370 13.06 -15.05 -2.54
C GLU A 370 14.45 -14.82 -3.12
N PRO A 371 15.16 -15.89 -3.51
CA PRO A 371 16.46 -15.76 -4.14
C PRO A 371 16.37 -15.02 -5.46
N HIS A 372 17.19 -14.00 -5.64
CA HIS A 372 17.22 -13.18 -6.86
C HIS A 372 18.65 -13.07 -7.38
N ASP A 373 18.95 -13.85 -8.41
CA ASP A 373 20.27 -13.88 -9.02
C ASP A 373 20.63 -12.53 -9.64
N GLY A 374 21.83 -12.05 -9.35
CA GLY A 374 22.33 -10.78 -9.90
C GLY A 374 21.87 -9.54 -9.15
N SER A 375 21.07 -9.64 -8.09
CA SER A 375 20.77 -8.51 -7.22
C SER A 375 22.06 -8.00 -6.54
N ALA A 376 22.20 -6.67 -6.50
CA ALA A 376 23.27 -6.00 -5.74
C ALA A 376 22.80 -5.58 -4.33
N THR A 377 21.55 -5.86 -3.98
CA THR A 377 20.93 -5.48 -2.72
C THR A 377 20.29 -6.68 -2.03
N LEU A 378 20.29 -6.64 -0.71
CA LEU A 378 19.49 -7.53 0.13
C LEU A 378 18.33 -6.71 0.68
N THR A 379 17.10 -7.12 0.37
CA THR A 379 15.87 -6.44 0.78
C THR A 379 15.10 -7.30 1.76
N GLY A 380 14.64 -6.70 2.86
CA GLY A 380 13.72 -7.29 3.83
C GLY A 380 12.39 -6.57 3.80
N VAL A 381 11.30 -7.31 3.70
CA VAL A 381 9.92 -6.84 3.84
C VAL A 381 9.29 -7.54 5.02
N VAL A 382 8.56 -6.79 5.84
CA VAL A 382 7.78 -7.34 6.95
C VAL A 382 6.33 -6.90 6.78
N LEU A 383 5.42 -7.87 6.71
CA LEU A 383 3.98 -7.65 6.76
C LEU A 383 3.52 -7.89 8.20
N PHE A 384 2.77 -6.96 8.75
CA PHE A 384 2.00 -7.10 9.98
C PHE A 384 0.53 -7.23 9.61
N SER A 385 -0.10 -8.34 9.96
CA SER A 385 -1.46 -8.67 9.56
C SER A 385 -2.43 -8.57 10.73
N ASN A 386 -3.61 -8.02 10.47
CA ASN A 386 -4.66 -7.72 11.45
C ASN A 386 -4.14 -6.91 12.64
N VAL A 387 -3.59 -5.71 12.33
CA VAL A 387 -3.17 -4.75 13.36
C VAL A 387 -4.39 -4.03 13.94
N THR A 388 -4.47 -3.93 15.27
CA THR A 388 -5.62 -3.38 15.99
C THR A 388 -5.34 -2.07 16.72
N ASP A 389 -4.08 -1.74 16.96
CA ASP A 389 -3.66 -0.47 17.56
C ASP A 389 -3.05 0.45 16.50
N VAL A 390 -3.90 1.31 15.94
CA VAL A 390 -3.59 2.19 14.80
C VAL A 390 -4.04 3.62 15.09
N PRO A 391 -3.18 4.47 15.65
CA PRO A 391 -3.55 5.84 16.05
C PRO A 391 -4.16 6.70 14.94
N ARG A 392 -3.76 6.45 13.69
CA ARG A 392 -4.30 7.17 12.54
C ARG A 392 -5.78 6.87 12.28
N ILE A 393 -6.18 5.61 12.45
CA ILE A 393 -7.59 5.20 12.30
C ILE A 393 -8.42 5.82 13.41
N ASP A 394 -7.92 5.79 14.65
CA ASP A 394 -8.60 6.38 15.80
C ASP A 394 -8.83 7.88 15.60
N ALA A 395 -7.81 8.63 15.17
CA ALA A 395 -7.91 10.07 14.88
C ALA A 395 -8.91 10.37 13.77
N MET A 396 -8.94 9.57 12.70
CA MET A 396 -9.91 9.73 11.61
C MET A 396 -11.34 9.44 12.08
N GLN A 397 -11.56 8.45 12.93
CA GLN A 397 -12.86 8.13 13.51
C GLN A 397 -13.35 9.26 14.42
N GLU A 398 -12.47 9.83 15.25
CA GLU A 398 -12.78 10.97 16.10
C GLU A 398 -13.21 12.19 15.28
N THR A 399 -12.45 12.54 14.23
CA THR A 399 -12.79 13.62 13.29
C THR A 399 -14.14 13.38 12.62
N ALA A 400 -14.43 12.13 12.23
CA ALA A 400 -15.71 11.78 11.61
C ALA A 400 -16.89 11.95 12.57
N LEU A 401 -16.73 11.58 13.85
CA LEU A 401 -17.76 11.75 14.88
C LEU A 401 -18.03 13.22 15.21
N GLU A 402 -16.98 14.04 15.29
CA GLU A 402 -17.11 15.49 15.52
C GLU A 402 -17.92 16.16 14.40
N GLN A 403 -17.64 15.83 13.15
CA GLN A 403 -18.37 16.38 12.01
C GLN A 403 -19.85 15.95 11.97
N GLN A 404 -20.15 14.69 12.30
CA GLN A 404 -21.53 14.24 12.41
C GLN A 404 -22.30 14.98 13.51
N SER A 405 -21.66 15.25 14.64
CA SER A 405 -22.26 15.98 15.75
C SER A 405 -22.55 17.45 15.38
N THR A 406 -21.65 18.07 14.62
CA THR A 406 -21.78 19.45 14.16
C THR A 406 -22.88 19.60 13.11
N SER A 407 -22.97 18.67 12.17
CA SER A 407 -24.02 18.66 11.14
C SER A 407 -25.42 18.40 11.72
N THR A 408 -25.51 17.54 12.75
CA THR A 408 -26.76 17.28 13.47
C THR A 408 -27.24 18.52 14.27
N SER A 409 -26.32 19.27 14.86
CA SER A 409 -26.66 20.50 15.61
C SER A 409 -27.15 21.64 14.70
N THR A 410 -26.69 21.69 13.44
CA THR A 410 -27.11 22.68 12.46
C THR A 410 -28.49 22.35 11.86
N SER A 411 -28.84 21.09 11.74
CA SER A 411 -30.13 20.59 11.21
C SER A 411 -31.26 20.62 12.25
N THR A 412 -30.97 20.70 13.56
CA THR A 412 -31.98 20.69 14.64
C THR A 412 -32.64 22.03 14.85
N SER A 413 -32.30 23.10 14.07
CA SER A 413 -33.04 24.35 14.06
C SER A 413 -34.32 24.30 13.18
N THR A 414 -34.56 23.20 12.47
CA THR A 414 -35.78 23.05 11.67
C THR A 414 -36.24 21.60 11.67
N SER A 415 -37.10 21.23 12.64
CA SER A 415 -37.93 20.01 12.72
C SER A 415 -37.57 18.99 13.80
N THR A 416 -38.60 18.67 14.55
CA THR A 416 -38.75 17.78 15.70
C THR A 416 -38.42 16.32 15.45
N SER A 417 -37.63 15.75 16.37
CA SER A 417 -37.56 14.34 16.89
C SER A 417 -37.63 13.15 15.96
N THR A 418 -36.54 12.40 15.93
CA THR A 418 -36.51 10.95 16.28
C THR A 418 -35.10 10.55 16.73
N ALA A 419 -34.99 10.10 17.96
CA ALA A 419 -33.77 9.58 18.54
C ALA A 419 -33.45 8.22 17.96
N THR A 420 -32.25 8.07 17.40
CA THR A 420 -31.64 6.76 17.13
C THR A 420 -30.34 6.69 17.93
N THR A 421 -30.25 5.69 18.76
CA THR A 421 -29.13 5.38 19.66
C THR A 421 -27.87 5.10 18.86
N ALA A 422 -26.78 5.76 19.27
CA ALA A 422 -25.45 5.50 18.79
C ALA A 422 -24.95 4.15 19.36
N ASP A 423 -24.84 3.14 18.52
CA ASP A 423 -24.06 1.94 18.82
C ASP A 423 -22.60 2.18 18.42
N GLY A 424 -21.73 2.03 19.41
CA GLY A 424 -20.29 2.23 19.25
C GLY A 424 -19.68 1.20 18.29
N TRP A 425 -18.76 1.68 17.50
CA TRP A 425 -17.95 0.92 16.58
C TRP A 425 -17.08 -0.08 17.35
N GLN A 426 -17.35 -1.36 17.24
CA GLN A 426 -16.47 -2.43 17.71
C GLN A 426 -16.01 -3.24 16.49
N PHE A 427 -14.72 -3.27 16.25
CA PHE A 427 -14.13 -4.26 15.37
C PHE A 427 -14.43 -5.64 15.95
N GLY A 428 -15.29 -6.39 15.29
CA GLY A 428 -15.68 -7.71 15.75
C GLY A 428 -14.51 -8.68 15.61
N THR A 429 -13.99 -9.14 16.74
CA THR A 429 -13.20 -10.37 16.78
C THR A 429 -14.13 -11.52 16.43
N THR A 430 -14.07 -12.00 15.20
CA THR A 430 -14.71 -13.26 14.81
C THR A 430 -13.92 -14.40 15.43
N GLN A 431 -14.44 -14.98 16.52
CA GLN A 431 -13.96 -16.27 17.00
C GLN A 431 -14.44 -17.36 16.04
N PRO A 432 -13.58 -18.28 15.59
CA PRO A 432 -13.99 -19.44 14.83
C PRO A 432 -14.68 -20.45 15.75
N SER A 433 -15.81 -20.94 15.30
CA SER A 433 -16.49 -22.10 15.87
C SER A 433 -15.95 -23.39 15.28
#